data_9aaa9ec264229bc15716584f2a1e5eff
#
_entry.id   9aaa9ec264229bc15716584f2a1e5eff
#
_cell.length_a   1.000
_cell.length_b   1.000
_cell.length_c   1.000
_cell.angle_alpha   90.00
_cell.angle_beta   90.00
_cell.angle_gamma   90.00
#
_symmetry.space_group_name_H-M   'P 1'
#
loop_
_entity.id
_entity.type
_entity.pdbx_description
1 polymer ?
#
loop_
_entity_poly.entity_id
_entity_poly.type
_entity_poly.pdbx_seq_one_letter_code
_entity_poly.pdbx_strand_id
1 'polypeptide(L)'
;VLPTEAIVYGRLPLMITENCLVQNGMGCRLNRTGAAVPAQAPCHGGHTLQDRTGAAFPLLPVFGHRTEVQNSTVLWLADRPDWKRLGLSYARLRFTTESLSECVRVFRAYQSGDAAVGSFTRGLYERGVE
;
A
#
# COMPACT_ATOMS: atom_id res chain seq x y z
N VAL A 1 -0.20 23.22 18.35
CA VAL A 1 -0.21 21.74 18.22
C VAL A 1 -0.10 21.41 16.75
N LEU A 2 0.83 20.54 16.39
CA LEU A 2 0.98 20.10 15.00
C LEU A 2 -0.14 19.13 14.62
N PRO A 3 -0.70 19.24 13.40
CA PRO A 3 -1.67 18.27 12.92
C PRO A 3 -1.02 16.88 12.81
N THR A 4 -1.76 15.86 13.20
CA THR A 4 -1.33 14.47 13.19
C THR A 4 -2.11 13.66 12.16
N GLU A 5 -1.45 12.70 11.53
CA GLU A 5 -2.06 11.84 10.52
C GLU A 5 -1.68 10.37 10.77
N ALA A 6 -2.62 9.46 10.52
CA ALA A 6 -2.34 8.04 10.49
C ALA A 6 -2.94 7.37 9.26
N ILE A 7 -2.26 6.37 8.72
CA ILE A 7 -2.81 5.50 7.68
C ILE A 7 -3.76 4.53 8.35
N VAL A 8 -5.03 4.53 7.94
CA VAL A 8 -6.06 3.63 8.47
C VAL A 8 -6.54 2.59 7.44
N TYR A 9 -6.19 2.80 6.16
CA TYR A 9 -6.45 1.87 5.07
C TYR A 9 -5.27 1.82 4.11
N GLY A 10 -5.02 0.65 3.57
CA GLY A 10 -4.15 0.42 2.42
C GLY A 10 -3.11 -0.67 2.67
N ARG A 11 -2.33 -0.95 1.65
CA ARG A 11 -1.24 -1.90 1.76
C ARG A 11 -0.04 -1.23 2.42
N LEU A 12 0.37 -1.78 3.55
CA LEU A 12 1.53 -1.26 4.27
C LEU A 12 2.81 -1.61 3.52
N PRO A 13 3.76 -0.68 3.39
CA PRO A 13 5.08 -0.97 2.84
C PRO A 13 5.83 -1.93 3.77
N LEU A 14 6.36 -2.99 3.20
CA LEU A 14 7.19 -3.97 3.92
C LEU A 14 8.66 -3.63 3.79
N MET A 15 9.08 -3.22 2.59
CA MET A 15 10.45 -2.83 2.33
C MET A 15 10.54 -1.96 1.08
N ILE A 16 11.62 -1.18 1.00
CA ILE A 16 12.05 -0.48 -0.23
C ILE A 16 13.40 -1.04 -0.63
N THR A 17 13.50 -1.50 -1.88
CA THR A 17 14.75 -1.99 -2.43
C THR A 17 15.44 -0.90 -3.25
N GLU A 18 16.76 -0.81 -3.16
CA GLU A 18 17.56 0.07 -4.01
C GLU A 18 17.55 -0.37 -5.49
N ASN A 19 17.24 -1.63 -5.75
CA ASN A 19 17.17 -2.20 -7.09
C ASN A 19 15.73 -2.24 -7.60
N CYS A 20 15.55 -1.98 -8.90
CA CYS A 20 14.28 -2.19 -9.56
C CYS A 20 14.05 -3.69 -9.77
N LEU A 21 13.15 -4.30 -8.99
CA LEU A 21 12.85 -5.73 -9.09
C LEU A 21 12.25 -6.10 -10.46
N VAL A 22 11.46 -5.19 -11.04
CA VAL A 22 10.89 -5.40 -12.38
C VAL A 22 11.97 -5.40 -13.46
N GLN A 23 12.98 -4.54 -13.34
CA GLN A 23 14.12 -4.54 -14.26
C GLN A 23 14.89 -5.87 -14.21
N ASN A 24 15.13 -6.38 -13.02
CA ASN A 24 15.87 -7.63 -12.83
C ASN A 24 15.09 -8.85 -13.34
N GLY A 25 13.77 -8.86 -13.13
CA GLY A 25 12.91 -10.00 -13.52
C GLY A 25 12.45 -9.95 -14.98
N MET A 26 12.24 -8.77 -15.56
CA MET A 26 11.64 -8.61 -16.89
C MET A 26 12.55 -7.92 -17.91
N GLY A 27 13.81 -7.64 -17.57
CA GLY A 27 14.77 -7.06 -18.50
C GLY A 27 14.47 -5.63 -18.95
N CYS A 28 13.83 -4.83 -18.12
CA CYS A 28 13.58 -3.42 -18.42
C CYS A 28 14.89 -2.68 -18.68
N ARG A 29 14.96 -1.99 -19.84
CA ARG A 29 16.17 -1.27 -20.30
C ARG A 29 16.18 0.22 -19.98
N LEU A 30 15.27 0.71 -19.15
CA LEU A 30 15.25 2.11 -18.76
C LEU A 30 16.51 2.47 -17.97
N ASN A 31 17.16 3.55 -18.40
CA ASN A 31 18.42 3.97 -17.81
C ASN A 31 18.22 4.52 -16.38
N ARG A 32 19.13 4.19 -15.46
CA ARG A 32 19.06 4.50 -14.01
C ARG A 32 19.49 5.94 -13.66
N THR A 33 19.52 6.86 -14.59
CA THR A 33 20.12 8.21 -14.40
C THR A 33 19.25 9.20 -13.60
N GLY A 34 18.43 8.74 -12.67
CA GLY A 34 17.68 9.65 -11.77
C GLY A 34 16.51 10.40 -12.41
N ALA A 35 16.21 10.16 -13.67
CA ALA A 35 15.06 10.73 -14.34
C ALA A 35 13.75 10.08 -13.83
N ALA A 36 12.66 10.84 -13.86
CA ALA A 36 11.33 10.32 -13.56
C ALA A 36 11.00 9.12 -14.47
N VAL A 37 10.45 8.06 -13.88
CA VAL A 37 10.04 6.89 -14.64
C VAL A 37 8.83 7.25 -15.51
N PRO A 38 8.88 7.04 -16.85
CA PRO A 38 7.73 7.33 -17.70
C PRO A 38 6.48 6.53 -17.27
N ALA A 39 5.30 7.12 -17.43
CA ALA A 39 4.03 6.47 -17.07
C ALA A 39 3.80 5.13 -17.78
N GLN A 40 4.38 4.96 -18.98
CA GLN A 40 4.28 3.73 -19.79
C GLN A 40 5.41 2.72 -19.48
N ALA A 41 6.24 2.99 -18.47
CA ALA A 41 7.32 2.07 -18.13
C ALA A 41 6.77 0.71 -17.67
N PRO A 42 7.46 -0.40 -17.98
CA PRO A 42 7.01 -1.75 -17.59
C PRO A 42 6.72 -1.91 -16.10
N CYS A 43 7.42 -1.17 -15.23
CA CYS A 43 7.22 -1.23 -13.79
C CYS A 43 5.86 -0.72 -13.31
N HIS A 44 5.11 0.01 -14.14
CA HIS A 44 3.73 0.43 -13.85
C HIS A 44 2.68 -0.65 -14.22
N GLY A 45 3.09 -1.82 -14.70
CA GLY A 45 2.23 -2.89 -15.17
C GLY A 45 1.54 -3.74 -14.10
N GLY A 46 1.55 -3.33 -12.83
CA GLY A 46 0.85 -4.07 -11.77
C GLY A 46 1.53 -5.39 -11.38
N HIS A 47 2.84 -5.40 -11.25
CA HIS A 47 3.61 -6.60 -10.90
C HIS A 47 3.47 -6.98 -9.43
N THR A 48 3.64 -8.28 -9.17
CA THR A 48 3.65 -8.85 -7.81
C THR A 48 4.85 -9.76 -7.61
N LEU A 49 5.34 -9.80 -6.38
CA LEU A 49 6.25 -10.84 -5.91
C LEU A 49 5.41 -11.92 -5.23
N GLN A 50 5.61 -13.17 -5.59
CA GLN A 50 4.95 -14.30 -4.94
C GLN A 50 5.89 -15.01 -3.98
N ASP A 51 5.43 -15.31 -2.78
CA ASP A 51 6.17 -16.16 -1.86
C ASP A 51 5.87 -17.65 -2.10
N ARG A 52 6.55 -18.52 -1.36
CA ARG A 52 6.35 -19.98 -1.45
C ARG A 52 4.96 -20.45 -1.01
N THR A 53 4.18 -19.61 -0.32
CA THR A 53 2.81 -19.92 0.12
C THR A 53 1.76 -19.46 -0.89
N GLY A 54 2.19 -18.77 -1.95
CA GLY A 54 1.31 -18.19 -2.96
C GLY A 54 0.78 -16.80 -2.63
N ALA A 55 1.21 -16.19 -1.52
CA ALA A 55 0.83 -14.82 -1.21
C ALA A 55 1.48 -13.85 -2.21
N ALA A 56 0.70 -12.94 -2.78
CA ALA A 56 1.13 -11.99 -3.78
C ALA A 56 1.35 -10.60 -3.16
N PHE A 57 2.57 -10.10 -3.23
CA PHE A 57 3.00 -8.82 -2.71
C PHE A 57 3.14 -7.82 -3.85
N PRO A 58 2.29 -6.80 -3.95
CA PRO A 58 2.39 -5.81 -5.02
C PRO A 58 3.71 -5.05 -4.99
N LEU A 59 4.24 -4.79 -6.18
CA LEU A 59 5.45 -4.02 -6.40
C LEU A 59 5.09 -2.64 -6.94
N LEU A 60 5.47 -1.60 -6.24
CA LEU A 60 5.30 -0.23 -6.71
C LEU A 60 6.65 0.38 -7.08
N PRO A 61 6.73 1.01 -8.27
CA PRO A 61 7.89 1.84 -8.58
C PRO A 61 7.84 3.08 -7.68
N VAL A 62 8.96 3.38 -7.06
CA VAL A 62 9.15 4.57 -6.25
C VAL A 62 10.34 5.37 -6.76
N PHE A 63 10.55 6.54 -6.20
CA PHE A 63 11.58 7.48 -6.61
C PHE A 63 12.94 6.81 -6.87
N GLY A 64 13.60 7.16 -7.98
CA GLY A 64 14.95 6.74 -8.31
C GLY A 64 15.09 5.27 -8.74
N HIS A 65 14.10 4.71 -9.40
CA HIS A 65 14.09 3.30 -9.86
C HIS A 65 14.17 2.26 -8.73
N ARG A 66 13.72 2.64 -7.55
CA ARG A 66 13.53 1.75 -6.42
C ARG A 66 12.20 1.02 -6.52
N THR A 67 12.06 -0.08 -5.80
CA THR A 67 10.79 -0.79 -5.70
C THR A 67 10.34 -0.85 -4.25
N GLU A 68 9.12 -0.39 -3.99
CA GLU A 68 8.43 -0.65 -2.73
C GLU A 68 7.67 -1.97 -2.84
N VAL A 69 7.96 -2.90 -1.93
CA VAL A 69 7.20 -4.14 -1.78
C VAL A 69 6.11 -3.90 -0.75
N GLN A 70 4.88 -4.12 -1.16
CA GLN A 70 3.71 -3.89 -0.31
C GLN A 70 3.16 -5.18 0.29
N ASN A 71 2.48 -5.07 1.42
CA ASN A 71 1.80 -6.21 2.04
C ASN A 71 0.79 -6.85 1.08
N SER A 72 0.71 -8.18 1.10
CA SER A 72 -0.25 -8.96 0.32
C SER A 72 -1.71 -8.67 0.71
N THR A 73 -1.95 -8.22 1.94
CA THR A 73 -3.28 -7.85 2.46
C THR A 73 -3.36 -6.36 2.78
N VAL A 74 -4.55 -5.79 2.72
CA VAL A 74 -4.79 -4.39 3.08
C VAL A 74 -4.99 -4.23 4.59
N LEU A 75 -4.49 -3.14 5.15
CA LEU A 75 -4.88 -2.68 6.47
C LEU A 75 -6.35 -2.24 6.41
N TRP A 76 -7.16 -2.70 7.38
CA TRP A 76 -8.56 -2.32 7.50
C TRP A 76 -8.90 -1.96 8.93
N LEU A 77 -9.34 -0.72 9.15
CA LEU A 77 -9.72 -0.20 10.47
C LEU A 77 -11.08 0.52 10.47
N ALA A 78 -11.89 0.40 9.41
CA ALA A 78 -13.19 1.09 9.31
C ALA A 78 -14.13 0.69 10.46
N ASP A 79 -14.15 -0.59 10.82
CA ASP A 79 -14.95 -1.18 11.88
C ASP A 79 -14.34 -1.05 13.29
N ARG A 80 -13.24 -0.29 13.44
CA ARG A 80 -12.56 0.01 14.70
C ARG A 80 -12.72 1.48 15.05
N PRO A 81 -13.74 1.87 15.83
CA PRO A 81 -14.04 3.29 16.08
C PRO A 81 -13.03 3.97 17.02
N ASP A 82 -12.24 3.23 17.75
CA ASP A 82 -11.29 3.72 18.75
C ASP A 82 -10.15 4.58 18.15
N TRP A 83 -9.73 4.32 16.89
CA TRP A 83 -8.73 5.19 16.25
C TRP A 83 -9.24 6.64 16.07
N LYS A 84 -10.57 6.85 16.00
CA LYS A 84 -11.18 8.18 15.96
C LYS A 84 -10.97 8.97 17.28
N ARG A 85 -10.68 8.27 18.37
CA ARG A 85 -10.44 8.85 19.70
C ARG A 85 -8.98 9.24 19.93
N LEU A 86 -8.07 8.89 19.01
CA LEU A 86 -6.63 9.18 19.13
C LEU A 86 -6.29 10.65 18.90
N GLY A 87 -7.27 11.53 18.65
CA GLY A 87 -7.03 12.95 18.39
C GLY A 87 -6.33 13.24 17.07
N LEU A 88 -6.43 12.31 16.10
CA LEU A 88 -5.86 12.51 14.77
C LEU A 88 -6.57 13.66 14.04
N SER A 89 -5.78 14.49 13.38
CA SER A 89 -6.29 15.54 12.50
C SER A 89 -6.75 14.95 11.16
N TYR A 90 -6.07 13.89 10.70
CA TYR A 90 -6.34 13.24 9.42
C TYR A 90 -6.23 11.72 9.54
N ALA A 91 -7.17 11.02 8.88
CA ALA A 91 -7.11 9.58 8.66
C ALA A 91 -6.89 9.33 7.16
N ARG A 92 -5.75 8.76 6.80
CA ARG A 92 -5.37 8.54 5.41
C ARG A 92 -5.84 7.19 4.90
N LEU A 93 -6.58 7.21 3.78
CA LEU A 93 -6.83 6.03 2.96
C LEU A 93 -5.77 6.00 1.85
N ARG A 94 -4.83 5.07 1.93
CA ARG A 94 -3.72 4.95 0.97
C ARG A 94 -4.09 3.93 -0.11
N PHE A 95 -4.57 4.42 -1.23
CA PHE A 95 -4.86 3.60 -2.40
C PHE A 95 -3.59 3.43 -3.25
N THR A 96 -3.35 2.22 -3.73
CA THR A 96 -2.17 1.89 -4.54
C THR A 96 -2.47 0.96 -5.71
N THR A 97 -3.30 -0.06 -5.51
CA THR A 97 -3.64 -1.06 -6.53
C THR A 97 -5.14 -1.10 -6.82
N GLU A 98 -5.92 -0.32 -6.09
CA GLU A 98 -7.37 -0.31 -6.19
C GLU A 98 -7.84 0.41 -7.44
N SER A 99 -8.89 -0.12 -8.08
CA SER A 99 -9.65 0.55 -9.12
C SER A 99 -10.48 1.72 -8.54
N LEU A 100 -10.93 2.62 -9.39
CA LEU A 100 -11.77 3.75 -8.96
C LEU A 100 -13.03 3.28 -8.20
N SER A 101 -13.69 2.22 -8.66
CA SER A 101 -14.87 1.67 -7.99
C SER A 101 -14.55 1.12 -6.60
N GLU A 102 -13.39 0.48 -6.44
CA GLU A 102 -12.91 0.02 -5.13
C GLU A 102 -12.58 1.18 -4.21
N CYS A 103 -11.94 2.24 -4.70
CA CYS A 103 -11.68 3.45 -3.92
C CYS A 103 -12.98 4.05 -3.36
N VAL A 104 -14.01 4.19 -4.20
CA VAL A 104 -15.32 4.71 -3.78
C VAL A 104 -15.98 3.80 -2.75
N ARG A 105 -15.93 2.48 -2.96
CA ARG A 105 -16.47 1.49 -2.03
C ARG A 105 -15.80 1.58 -0.66
N VAL A 106 -14.47 1.62 -0.64
CA VAL A 106 -13.69 1.74 0.59
C VAL A 106 -14.00 3.05 1.31
N PHE A 107 -14.03 4.17 0.59
CA PHE A 107 -14.35 5.46 1.19
C PHE A 107 -15.72 5.45 1.90
N ARG A 108 -16.74 4.88 1.25
CA ARG A 108 -18.07 4.72 1.86
C ARG A 108 -18.05 3.81 3.08
N ALA A 109 -17.32 2.70 3.03
CA ALA A 109 -17.17 1.79 4.16
C ALA A 109 -16.53 2.49 5.39
N TYR A 110 -15.57 3.39 5.16
CA TYR A 110 -14.97 4.19 6.25
C TYR A 110 -15.91 5.26 6.82
N GLN A 111 -16.83 5.78 6.00
CA GLN A 111 -17.89 6.67 6.50
C GLN A 111 -18.92 5.91 7.38
N SER A 112 -19.28 4.68 6.99
CA SER A 112 -20.28 3.86 7.69
C SER A 112 -19.70 3.03 8.83
N GLY A 113 -18.39 2.75 8.84
CA GLY A 113 -17.76 1.88 9.84
C GLY A 113 -17.92 0.39 9.52
N ASP A 114 -17.96 0.03 8.25
CA ASP A 114 -18.25 -1.32 7.79
C ASP A 114 -17.08 -2.28 8.05
N ALA A 115 -17.41 -3.56 8.28
CA ALA A 115 -16.43 -4.63 8.35
C ALA A 115 -15.74 -4.86 7.00
N ALA A 116 -14.51 -5.39 7.03
CA ALA A 116 -13.79 -5.76 5.83
C ALA A 116 -14.49 -6.91 5.08
N VAL A 117 -14.40 -6.84 3.75
CA VAL A 117 -14.80 -7.94 2.88
C VAL A 117 -13.54 -8.60 2.33
N GLY A 118 -13.38 -9.90 2.58
CA GLY A 118 -12.22 -10.66 2.14
C GLY A 118 -11.03 -10.61 3.11
N SER A 119 -9.84 -10.84 2.58
CA SER A 119 -8.60 -10.93 3.37
C SER A 119 -8.05 -9.54 3.71
N PHE A 120 -7.79 -9.30 5.00
CA PHE A 120 -7.26 -8.04 5.50
C PHE A 120 -6.30 -8.26 6.68
N THR A 121 -5.60 -7.21 7.09
CA THR A 121 -4.77 -7.18 8.30
C THR A 121 -5.17 -6.01 9.21
N ARG A 122 -4.93 -6.17 10.50
CA ARG A 122 -4.96 -5.06 11.48
C ARG A 122 -3.59 -4.41 11.65
N GLY A 123 -2.58 -4.92 10.97
CA GLY A 123 -1.20 -4.48 11.20
C GLY A 123 -0.79 -4.73 12.65
N LEU A 124 -0.18 -3.72 13.26
CA LEU A 124 0.18 -3.73 14.69
C LEU A 124 -0.87 -3.04 15.58
N TYR A 125 -2.04 -2.69 15.03
CA TYR A 125 -3.05 -1.90 15.75
C TYR A 125 -3.56 -2.56 17.04
N GLU A 126 -3.70 -3.89 17.03
CA GLU A 126 -4.17 -4.67 18.18
C GLU A 126 -3.01 -5.33 18.95
N ARG A 127 -1.78 -5.16 18.50
CA ARG A 127 -0.59 -5.76 19.12
C ARG A 127 0.38 -4.66 19.50
N GLY A 128 0.81 -4.65 20.77
CA GLY A 128 1.91 -3.82 21.17
C GLY A 128 3.21 -4.20 20.44
N VAL A 129 4.16 -3.29 20.41
CA VAL A 129 5.55 -3.61 20.03
C VAL A 129 6.16 -4.26 21.26
N GLU A 130 6.45 -5.56 21.18
CA GLU A 130 7.20 -6.29 22.20
C GLU A 130 8.70 -6.01 22.03
#